data_d362a8dc701852a93bbe914221d43efe
#
_entry.id   d362a8dc701852a93bbe914221d43efe
#
_cell.length_a   1.000
_cell.length_b   1.000
_cell.length_c   1.000
_cell.angle_alpha   90.00
_cell.angle_beta   90.00
_cell.angle_gamma   90.00
#
_symmetry.space_group_name_H-M   'P 1'
#
loop_
_entity.id
_entity.type
_entity.pdbx_description
1 polymer ?
#
loop_
_entity_poly.entity_id
_entity_poly.type
_entity_poly.pdbx_seq_one_letter_code
_entity_poly.pdbx_strand_id
1 'polypeptide(L)'
;KYKIDMYLETDRKHEEFIKIVNNAIFTLTEKEKSTILNNYQLILYHKNIDLFYVLKFIIPLVILLTIFAFLNYRLKNEIKRRKQIEIKLSNFANNDSLTNIYNRRKIEELCENELKRSERYENELSLIFFDINDFKIINDKLGHHKGDEVLIKIANIISQNIRSSDYFGRWGGDEFLIVLPQTNISKTKNIIETLENKLKDSDFNLDKNMKISCSFGFAEYEKNDTLDSLLRKADDSMYKIKNDYKSNKSLKI
;
A
#
# COMPACT_ATOMS: atom_id res chain seq x y z
N LYS A 1 4.26 -52.90 -59.77
CA LYS A 1 5.68 -53.41 -59.59
C LYS A 1 6.60 -52.25 -59.91
N TYR A 2 7.17 -51.64 -58.92
CA TYR A 2 8.22 -50.62 -59.15
C TYR A 2 9.54 -51.35 -59.32
N LYS A 3 10.20 -51.10 -60.45
CA LYS A 3 11.55 -51.53 -60.68
C LYS A 3 12.46 -50.51 -60.00
N ILE A 4 13.13 -50.91 -58.92
CA ILE A 4 14.07 -50.00 -58.21
C ILE A 4 15.46 -50.34 -58.78
N ASP A 5 15.97 -49.45 -59.61
CA ASP A 5 17.33 -49.50 -60.05
C ASP A 5 18.25 -48.87 -59.00
N MET A 6 19.02 -49.70 -58.31
CA MET A 6 19.97 -49.20 -57.31
C MET A 6 21.32 -48.95 -58.01
N TYR A 7 21.83 -47.76 -57.88
CA TYR A 7 23.19 -47.40 -58.29
C TYR A 7 23.77 -46.39 -57.29
N LEU A 8 25.07 -46.39 -57.17
CA LEU A 8 25.78 -45.41 -56.34
C LEU A 8 26.35 -44.31 -57.22
N GLU A 9 26.09 -43.07 -56.89
CA GLU A 9 26.69 -41.92 -57.53
C GLU A 9 27.53 -41.16 -56.49
N THR A 10 28.78 -40.87 -56.85
CA THR A 10 29.69 -40.08 -56.02
C THR A 10 30.58 -39.19 -56.86
N ASP A 11 31.39 -38.37 -56.18
CA ASP A 11 32.31 -37.43 -56.78
C ASP A 11 33.46 -38.18 -57.56
N ARG A 12 33.98 -37.61 -58.65
CA ARG A 12 34.89 -38.15 -59.64
C ARG A 12 36.16 -38.86 -59.09
N LYS A 13 36.51 -38.69 -57.84
CA LYS A 13 37.66 -39.27 -57.19
C LYS A 13 37.59 -40.81 -56.92
N HIS A 14 36.39 -41.40 -57.05
CA HIS A 14 36.16 -42.79 -56.66
C HIS A 14 35.49 -43.63 -57.78
N GLU A 15 35.70 -43.27 -59.04
CA GLU A 15 35.02 -43.85 -60.20
C GLU A 15 35.27 -45.36 -60.35
N GLU A 16 36.48 -45.81 -60.08
CA GLU A 16 36.83 -47.26 -60.12
C GLU A 16 36.15 -48.04 -59.00
N PHE A 17 36.08 -47.48 -57.79
CA PHE A 17 35.41 -48.12 -56.68
C PHE A 17 33.90 -48.24 -56.94
N ILE A 18 33.27 -47.22 -57.53
CA ILE A 18 31.86 -47.23 -57.90
C ILE A 18 31.58 -48.30 -58.98
N LYS A 19 32.40 -48.41 -59.96
CA LYS A 19 32.26 -49.47 -60.97
C LYS A 19 32.28 -50.86 -60.34
N ILE A 20 33.19 -51.13 -59.39
CA ILE A 20 33.28 -52.41 -58.67
C ILE A 20 31.97 -52.62 -57.84
N VAL A 21 31.55 -51.65 -57.10
CA VAL A 21 30.34 -51.75 -56.26
C VAL A 21 29.05 -51.89 -57.10
N ASN A 22 28.91 -51.13 -58.17
CA ASN A 22 27.77 -51.26 -59.09
C ASN A 22 27.76 -52.64 -59.78
N ASN A 23 28.89 -53.15 -60.20
CA ASN A 23 28.99 -54.52 -60.74
C ASN A 23 28.60 -55.56 -59.66
N ALA A 24 29.02 -55.42 -58.43
CA ALA A 24 28.61 -56.30 -57.33
C ALA A 24 27.07 -56.19 -57.08
N ILE A 25 26.47 -55.03 -57.15
CA ILE A 25 25.02 -54.83 -57.03
C ILE A 25 24.27 -55.51 -58.18
N PHE A 26 24.82 -55.45 -59.40
CA PHE A 26 24.23 -56.14 -60.57
C PHE A 26 24.31 -57.68 -60.51
N THR A 27 25.25 -58.24 -59.78
CA THR A 27 25.37 -59.72 -59.60
C THR A 27 24.40 -60.24 -58.52
N LEU A 28 23.78 -59.38 -57.68
CA LEU A 28 22.80 -59.78 -56.67
C LEU A 28 21.52 -60.27 -57.33
N THR A 29 20.99 -61.34 -56.82
CA THR A 29 19.67 -61.86 -57.23
C THR A 29 18.58 -60.95 -56.71
N GLU A 30 17.42 -60.91 -57.35
CA GLU A 30 16.29 -60.09 -56.89
C GLU A 30 15.85 -60.43 -55.45
N LYS A 31 16.07 -61.67 -55.03
CA LYS A 31 15.78 -62.10 -53.64
C LYS A 31 16.76 -61.47 -52.63
N GLU A 32 18.06 -61.42 -53.00
CA GLU A 32 19.06 -60.78 -52.14
C GLU A 32 18.87 -59.28 -52.05
N LYS A 33 18.59 -58.62 -53.19
CA LYS A 33 18.24 -57.20 -53.20
C LYS A 33 17.03 -56.92 -52.32
N SER A 34 15.97 -57.71 -52.39
CA SER A 34 14.79 -57.56 -51.56
C SER A 34 15.08 -57.75 -50.06
N THR A 35 15.96 -58.71 -49.74
CA THR A 35 16.41 -58.96 -48.37
C THR A 35 17.21 -57.77 -47.81
N ILE A 36 18.10 -57.22 -48.59
CA ILE A 36 18.89 -56.03 -48.19
C ILE A 36 17.93 -54.82 -48.00
N LEU A 37 17.03 -54.58 -48.95
CA LEU A 37 16.07 -53.50 -48.87
C LEU A 37 15.14 -53.62 -47.65
N ASN A 38 14.67 -54.83 -47.38
CA ASN A 38 13.81 -55.06 -46.21
C ASN A 38 14.58 -54.84 -44.90
N ASN A 39 15.83 -55.29 -44.82
CA ASN A 39 16.67 -55.04 -43.65
C ASN A 39 17.03 -53.57 -43.51
N TYR A 40 17.23 -52.84 -44.63
CA TYR A 40 17.46 -51.41 -44.61
C TYR A 40 16.19 -50.62 -44.25
N GLN A 41 15.01 -51.04 -44.70
CA GLN A 41 13.74 -50.46 -44.30
C GLN A 41 13.46 -50.66 -42.81
N LEU A 42 13.92 -51.76 -42.21
CA LEU A 42 13.85 -51.99 -40.77
C LEU A 42 14.78 -51.04 -40.00
N ILE A 43 15.95 -50.65 -40.59
CA ILE A 43 16.87 -49.69 -39.98
C ILE A 43 16.34 -48.26 -40.14
N LEU A 44 15.69 -47.93 -41.22
CA LEU A 44 14.99 -46.67 -41.48
C LEU A 44 13.58 -46.63 -40.91
N TYR A 45 13.23 -47.53 -39.98
CA TYR A 45 12.00 -47.45 -39.27
C TYR A 45 11.99 -46.10 -38.50
N HIS A 46 11.52 -45.07 -39.16
CA HIS A 46 11.11 -43.87 -38.51
C HIS A 46 10.13 -44.30 -37.45
N LYS A 47 10.55 -44.23 -36.19
CA LYS A 47 9.68 -44.34 -35.05
C LYS A 47 8.67 -43.23 -35.21
N ASN A 48 7.62 -43.46 -36.01
CA ASN A 48 6.49 -42.56 -36.08
C ASN A 48 5.98 -42.49 -34.66
N ILE A 49 6.35 -41.41 -33.97
CA ILE A 49 5.81 -41.12 -32.65
C ILE A 49 4.32 -41.00 -32.92
N ASP A 50 3.57 -41.97 -32.45
CA ASP A 50 2.13 -41.98 -32.62
C ASP A 50 1.59 -40.74 -31.93
N LEU A 51 1.21 -39.75 -32.74
CA LEU A 51 0.73 -38.45 -32.27
C LEU A 51 -0.40 -38.60 -31.25
N PHE A 52 -1.17 -39.68 -31.35
CA PHE A 52 -2.25 -40.00 -30.43
C PHE A 52 -1.72 -40.26 -29.01
N TYR A 53 -0.61 -40.97 -28.86
CA TYR A 53 -0.02 -41.18 -27.53
C TYR A 53 0.55 -39.89 -26.95
N VAL A 54 1.16 -39.05 -27.78
CA VAL A 54 1.70 -37.75 -27.34
C VAL A 54 0.58 -36.83 -26.87
N LEU A 55 -0.52 -36.72 -27.63
CA LEU A 55 -1.68 -35.92 -27.28
C LEU A 55 -2.38 -36.42 -26.02
N LYS A 56 -2.42 -37.73 -25.78
CA LYS A 56 -3.01 -38.33 -24.57
C LYS A 56 -2.35 -37.81 -23.27
N PHE A 57 -1.07 -37.44 -23.31
CA PHE A 57 -0.35 -36.89 -22.15
C PHE A 57 -0.32 -35.36 -22.16
N ILE A 58 -0.23 -34.73 -23.33
CA ILE A 58 -0.16 -33.26 -23.44
C ILE A 58 -1.49 -32.62 -23.05
N ILE A 59 -2.62 -33.14 -23.51
CA ILE A 59 -3.94 -32.56 -23.24
C ILE A 59 -4.23 -32.46 -21.73
N PRO A 60 -4.14 -33.53 -20.92
CA PRO A 60 -4.36 -33.43 -19.48
C PRO A 60 -3.35 -32.53 -18.78
N LEU A 61 -2.10 -32.48 -19.24
CA LEU A 61 -1.09 -31.58 -18.71
C LEU A 61 -1.48 -30.11 -18.95
N VAL A 62 -1.92 -29.76 -20.15
CA VAL A 62 -2.38 -28.40 -20.48
C VAL A 62 -3.61 -28.04 -19.65
N ILE A 63 -4.56 -28.97 -19.50
CA ILE A 63 -5.74 -28.76 -18.64
C ILE A 63 -5.29 -28.51 -17.19
N LEU A 64 -4.36 -29.31 -16.66
CA LEU A 64 -3.85 -29.13 -15.30
C LEU A 64 -3.19 -27.77 -15.11
N LEU A 65 -2.36 -27.36 -16.07
CA LEU A 65 -1.69 -26.06 -16.04
C LEU A 65 -2.68 -24.88 -16.13
N THR A 66 -3.71 -25.01 -16.95
CA THR A 66 -4.75 -23.96 -17.05
C THR A 66 -5.58 -23.86 -15.76
N ILE A 67 -5.95 -24.97 -15.15
CA ILE A 67 -6.64 -25.01 -13.86
C ILE A 67 -5.72 -24.39 -12.78
N PHE A 68 -4.45 -24.78 -12.75
CA PHE A 68 -3.47 -24.23 -11.80
C PHE A 68 -3.29 -22.72 -11.98
N ALA A 69 -3.15 -22.23 -13.21
CA ALA A 69 -3.05 -20.80 -13.50
C ALA A 69 -4.33 -20.06 -13.07
N PHE A 70 -5.51 -20.61 -13.34
CA PHE A 70 -6.79 -20.05 -12.94
C PHE A 70 -6.95 -19.98 -11.41
N LEU A 71 -6.60 -21.06 -10.69
CA LEU A 71 -6.65 -21.07 -9.23
C LEU A 71 -5.68 -20.05 -8.62
N ASN A 72 -4.46 -19.95 -9.15
CA ASN A 72 -3.49 -18.94 -8.71
C ASN A 72 -4.00 -17.51 -8.96
N TYR A 73 -4.62 -17.26 -10.11
CA TYR A 73 -5.22 -15.96 -10.42
C TYR A 73 -6.34 -15.62 -9.44
N ARG A 74 -7.26 -16.57 -9.18
CA ARG A 74 -8.32 -16.39 -8.19
C ARG A 74 -7.78 -16.14 -6.79
N LEU A 75 -6.78 -16.91 -6.35
CA LEU A 75 -6.16 -16.76 -5.03
C LEU A 75 -5.51 -15.38 -4.87
N LYS A 76 -4.76 -14.92 -5.87
CA LYS A 76 -4.17 -13.57 -5.85
C LYS A 76 -5.22 -12.47 -5.73
N ASN A 77 -6.32 -12.58 -6.45
CA ASN A 77 -7.41 -11.61 -6.38
C ASN A 77 -8.11 -11.62 -5.01
N GLU A 78 -8.32 -12.79 -4.43
CA GLU A 78 -8.91 -12.92 -3.09
C GLU A 78 -8.01 -12.32 -2.00
N ILE A 79 -6.70 -12.59 -2.06
CA ILE A 79 -5.71 -11.99 -1.14
C ILE A 79 -5.73 -10.45 -1.27
N LYS A 80 -5.73 -9.92 -2.51
CA LYS A 80 -5.82 -8.48 -2.75
C LYS A 80 -7.10 -7.88 -2.16
N ARG A 81 -8.23 -8.55 -2.35
CA ARG A 81 -9.53 -8.12 -1.82
C ARG A 81 -9.54 -8.12 -0.29
N ARG A 82 -9.05 -9.18 0.34
CA ARG A 82 -8.94 -9.28 1.81
C ARG A 82 -8.07 -8.16 2.38
N LYS A 83 -6.92 -7.91 1.78
CA LYS A 83 -6.02 -6.83 2.21
C LYS A 83 -6.68 -5.45 2.09
N GLN A 84 -7.47 -5.20 1.05
CA GLN A 84 -8.22 -3.95 0.91
C GLN A 84 -9.31 -3.80 1.98
N ILE A 85 -10.02 -4.89 2.31
CA ILE A 85 -11.02 -4.89 3.37
C ILE A 85 -10.37 -4.66 4.73
N GLU A 86 -9.24 -5.30 5.01
CA GLU A 86 -8.48 -5.14 6.24
C GLU A 86 -8.01 -3.69 6.44
N ILE A 87 -7.46 -3.06 5.38
CA ILE A 87 -7.07 -1.63 5.41
C ILE A 87 -8.30 -0.75 5.68
N LYS A 88 -9.43 -1.00 5.03
CA LYS A 88 -10.67 -0.24 5.27
C LYS A 88 -11.15 -0.42 6.71
N LEU A 89 -11.20 -1.65 7.22
CA LEU A 89 -11.56 -1.94 8.61
C LEU A 89 -10.62 -1.24 9.59
N SER A 90 -9.32 -1.29 9.35
CA SER A 90 -8.31 -0.59 10.16
C SER A 90 -8.54 0.92 10.15
N ASN A 91 -8.80 1.52 8.99
CA ASN A 91 -9.09 2.95 8.88
C ASN A 91 -10.38 3.33 9.63
N PHE A 92 -11.47 2.58 9.47
CA PHE A 92 -12.71 2.81 10.22
C PHE A 92 -12.52 2.66 11.74
N ALA A 93 -11.68 1.71 12.15
CA ALA A 93 -11.42 1.48 13.57
C ALA A 93 -10.54 2.57 14.20
N ASN A 94 -9.64 3.18 13.43
CA ASN A 94 -8.57 4.04 13.95
C ASN A 94 -8.74 5.52 13.61
N ASN A 95 -9.50 5.86 12.57
CA ASN A 95 -9.64 7.24 12.12
C ASN A 95 -11.03 7.80 12.44
N ASP A 96 -11.10 9.12 12.57
CA ASP A 96 -12.34 9.88 12.61
C ASP A 96 -12.97 9.91 11.21
N SER A 97 -14.25 9.59 11.12
CA SER A 97 -14.96 9.42 9.83
C SER A 97 -15.11 10.72 9.04
N LEU A 98 -15.05 11.88 9.69
CA LEU A 98 -15.19 13.19 9.06
C LEU A 98 -13.83 13.72 8.59
N THR A 99 -12.85 13.73 9.47
CA THR A 99 -11.55 14.40 9.26
C THR A 99 -10.46 13.48 8.75
N ASN A 100 -10.67 12.16 8.81
CA ASN A 100 -9.73 11.10 8.41
C ASN A 100 -8.38 11.10 9.17
N ILE A 101 -8.22 11.91 10.22
CA ILE A 101 -7.11 11.81 11.19
C ILE A 101 -7.43 10.74 12.23
N TYR A 102 -6.53 10.45 13.15
CA TYR A 102 -6.82 9.46 14.20
C TYR A 102 -8.05 9.85 15.01
N ASN A 103 -8.87 8.85 15.35
CA ASN A 103 -9.96 9.04 16.29
C ASN A 103 -9.44 9.05 17.75
N ARG A 104 -10.30 9.44 18.71
CA ARG A 104 -9.95 9.53 20.11
C ARG A 104 -9.29 8.26 20.63
N ARG A 105 -9.89 7.11 20.39
CA ARG A 105 -9.36 5.82 20.85
C ARG A 105 -7.94 5.57 20.36
N LYS A 106 -7.66 5.84 19.07
CA LYS A 106 -6.35 5.58 18.48
C LYS A 106 -5.29 6.57 18.94
N ILE A 107 -5.63 7.84 19.09
CA ILE A 107 -4.67 8.84 19.56
C ILE A 107 -4.34 8.65 21.05
N GLU A 108 -5.29 8.19 21.88
CA GLU A 108 -5.04 7.78 23.26
C GLU A 108 -4.04 6.61 23.31
N GLU A 109 -4.28 5.54 22.55
CA GLU A 109 -3.38 4.39 22.46
C GLU A 109 -1.95 4.79 22.06
N LEU A 110 -1.83 5.66 21.06
CA LEU A 110 -0.53 6.15 20.58
C LEU A 110 0.17 7.01 21.65
N CYS A 111 -0.57 7.86 22.34
CA CYS A 111 -0.06 8.68 23.43
C CYS A 111 0.46 7.83 24.60
N GLU A 112 -0.31 6.81 25.01
CA GLU A 112 0.16 5.86 26.04
C GLU A 112 1.44 5.13 25.65
N ASN A 113 1.56 4.72 24.38
CA ASN A 113 2.74 4.05 23.88
C ASN A 113 3.97 4.96 23.90
N GLU A 114 3.82 6.22 23.50
CA GLU A 114 4.91 7.19 23.54
C GLU A 114 5.26 7.60 24.96
N LEU A 115 4.29 7.66 25.87
CA LEU A 115 4.54 7.92 27.29
C LEU A 115 5.42 6.81 27.92
N LYS A 116 5.06 5.54 27.71
CA LYS A 116 5.88 4.39 28.15
C LYS A 116 7.28 4.40 27.53
N ARG A 117 7.37 4.88 26.29
CA ARG A 117 8.65 5.00 25.58
C ARG A 117 9.51 6.12 26.14
N SER A 118 8.91 7.29 26.43
CA SER A 118 9.58 8.43 27.06
C SER A 118 10.04 8.10 28.47
N GLU A 119 9.24 7.41 29.26
CA GLU A 119 9.61 6.92 30.57
C GLU A 119 10.84 5.97 30.51
N ARG A 120 10.83 5.01 29.56
CA ARG A 120 11.91 4.03 29.43
C ARG A 120 13.22 4.60 28.94
N TYR A 121 13.18 5.55 28.01
CA TYR A 121 14.36 6.08 27.32
C TYR A 121 14.74 7.50 27.76
N GLU A 122 14.02 8.07 28.72
CA GLU A 122 14.17 9.44 29.20
C GLU A 122 14.10 10.49 28.07
N ASN A 123 13.24 10.21 27.09
CA ASN A 123 13.02 11.11 25.96
C ASN A 123 11.99 12.19 26.29
N GLU A 124 12.18 13.37 25.71
CA GLU A 124 11.18 14.45 25.72
C GLU A 124 9.89 13.99 25.05
N LEU A 125 8.73 14.37 25.58
CA LEU A 125 7.41 14.16 25.00
C LEU A 125 6.55 15.36 25.33
N SER A 126 5.88 15.94 24.35
CA SER A 126 4.92 17.01 24.56
C SER A 126 3.57 16.69 23.93
N LEU A 127 2.52 17.22 24.52
CA LEU A 127 1.17 17.21 23.98
C LEU A 127 0.73 18.63 23.64
N ILE A 128 -0.05 18.75 22.57
CA ILE A 128 -0.85 19.96 22.27
C ILE A 128 -2.30 19.54 22.25
N PHE A 129 -3.12 20.13 23.10
CA PHE A 129 -4.57 19.98 23.10
C PHE A 129 -5.19 21.31 22.63
N PHE A 130 -6.06 21.29 21.63
CA PHE A 130 -6.64 22.53 21.13
C PHE A 130 -8.10 22.38 20.71
N ASP A 131 -8.79 23.51 20.72
CA ASP A 131 -10.22 23.66 20.44
C ASP A 131 -10.43 24.84 19.48
N ILE A 132 -11.45 24.76 18.64
CA ILE A 132 -11.78 25.80 17.67
C ILE A 132 -12.64 26.87 18.36
N ASN A 133 -12.16 28.11 18.41
CA ASN A 133 -12.87 29.20 19.02
C ASN A 133 -14.16 29.51 18.26
N ASP A 134 -15.25 29.70 19.04
CA ASP A 134 -16.55 30.08 18.50
C ASP A 134 -17.16 29.09 17.48
N PHE A 135 -16.72 27.81 17.47
CA PHE A 135 -17.20 26.80 16.51
C PHE A 135 -18.72 26.65 16.51
N LYS A 136 -19.36 26.72 17.68
CA LYS A 136 -20.81 26.72 17.79
C LYS A 136 -21.45 27.86 17.01
N ILE A 137 -20.86 29.06 17.03
CA ILE A 137 -21.39 30.22 16.27
C ILE A 137 -21.29 29.96 14.76
N ILE A 138 -20.26 29.26 14.30
CA ILE A 138 -20.15 28.89 12.89
C ILE A 138 -21.27 27.94 12.51
N ASN A 139 -21.52 26.90 13.31
CA ASN A 139 -22.61 25.96 13.08
C ASN A 139 -23.98 26.63 13.12
N ASP A 140 -24.22 27.49 14.11
CA ASP A 140 -25.52 28.16 14.28
C ASP A 140 -25.81 29.14 13.13
N LYS A 141 -24.80 29.81 12.57
CA LYS A 141 -24.97 30.80 11.51
C LYS A 141 -24.92 30.21 10.10
N LEU A 142 -24.04 29.27 9.87
CA LEU A 142 -23.73 28.76 8.53
C LEU A 142 -24.13 27.29 8.30
N GLY A 143 -24.67 26.65 9.36
CA GLY A 143 -25.10 25.25 9.35
C GLY A 143 -23.96 24.26 9.60
N HIS A 144 -24.33 23.05 10.03
CA HIS A 144 -23.40 21.99 10.38
C HIS A 144 -22.48 21.55 9.20
N HIS A 145 -23.01 21.59 7.98
CA HIS A 145 -22.19 21.26 6.78
C HIS A 145 -20.97 22.18 6.66
N LYS A 146 -21.14 23.48 6.95
CA LYS A 146 -20.03 24.45 6.93
C LYS A 146 -19.05 24.21 8.09
N GLY A 147 -19.56 23.84 9.25
CA GLY A 147 -18.72 23.41 10.37
C GLY A 147 -17.89 22.20 10.03
N ASP A 148 -18.47 21.21 9.35
CA ASP A 148 -17.76 20.02 8.89
C ASP A 148 -16.63 20.37 7.91
N GLU A 149 -16.86 21.28 6.95
CA GLU A 149 -15.82 21.79 6.06
C GLU A 149 -14.67 22.45 6.82
N VAL A 150 -14.97 23.23 7.86
CA VAL A 150 -13.97 23.87 8.72
C VAL A 150 -13.14 22.83 9.45
N LEU A 151 -13.77 21.81 10.04
CA LEU A 151 -13.08 20.71 10.73
C LEU A 151 -12.13 19.96 9.79
N ILE A 152 -12.60 19.60 8.60
CA ILE A 152 -11.78 18.92 7.58
C ILE A 152 -10.60 19.79 7.17
N LYS A 153 -10.83 21.09 6.96
CA LYS A 153 -9.78 22.00 6.53
C LYS A 153 -8.71 22.21 7.60
N ILE A 154 -9.11 22.37 8.86
CA ILE A 154 -8.18 22.44 10.00
C ILE A 154 -7.37 21.17 10.09
N ALA A 155 -8.01 19.99 10.02
CA ALA A 155 -7.31 18.72 10.07
C ALA A 155 -6.26 18.61 8.95
N ASN A 156 -6.57 19.03 7.72
CA ASN A 156 -5.63 19.04 6.61
C ASN A 156 -4.45 20.01 6.84
N ILE A 157 -4.74 21.23 7.29
CA ILE A 157 -3.69 22.24 7.56
C ILE A 157 -2.72 21.73 8.63
N ILE A 158 -3.23 21.22 9.74
CA ILE A 158 -2.42 20.71 10.84
C ILE A 158 -1.58 19.51 10.36
N SER A 159 -2.21 18.52 9.71
CA SER A 159 -1.51 17.32 9.22
C SER A 159 -0.36 17.63 8.24
N GLN A 160 -0.47 18.70 7.46
CA GLN A 160 0.57 19.14 6.53
C GLN A 160 1.72 19.90 7.18
N ASN A 161 1.54 20.37 8.42
CA ASN A 161 2.49 21.23 9.13
C ASN A 161 3.10 20.58 10.38
N ILE A 162 2.82 19.31 10.64
CA ILE A 162 3.49 18.48 11.65
C ILE A 162 4.37 17.42 10.97
N ARG A 163 5.26 16.79 11.72
CA ARG A 163 6.19 15.78 11.20
C ARG A 163 5.48 14.43 11.06
N SER A 164 6.03 13.56 10.22
CA SER A 164 5.54 12.17 10.08
C SER A 164 5.71 11.33 11.35
N SER A 165 6.57 11.76 12.29
CA SER A 165 6.75 11.15 13.61
C SER A 165 5.72 11.60 14.64
N ASP A 166 4.98 12.67 14.36
CA ASP A 166 3.99 13.24 15.26
C ASP A 166 2.64 12.58 15.01
N TYR A 167 1.83 12.45 16.06
CA TYR A 167 0.49 11.88 15.92
C TYR A 167 -0.55 12.96 16.11
N PHE A 168 -1.60 12.92 15.31
CA PHE A 168 -2.67 13.88 15.33
C PHE A 168 -4.03 13.20 15.26
N GLY A 169 -4.93 13.57 16.16
CA GLY A 169 -6.24 12.97 16.27
C GLY A 169 -7.32 13.95 16.72
N ARG A 170 -8.55 13.61 16.37
CA ARG A 170 -9.74 14.31 16.84
C ARG A 170 -10.20 13.70 18.15
N TRP A 171 -10.24 14.54 19.21
CA TRP A 171 -10.63 14.11 20.54
C TRP A 171 -12.16 14.02 20.68
N GLY A 172 -12.86 14.98 20.13
CA GLY A 172 -14.33 15.01 20.08
C GLY A 172 -14.85 16.39 19.68
N GLY A 173 -15.96 16.46 18.96
CA GLY A 173 -16.52 17.74 18.55
C GLY A 173 -15.53 18.59 17.77
N ASP A 174 -15.13 19.71 18.35
CA ASP A 174 -14.16 20.70 17.86
C ASP A 174 -12.80 20.62 18.57
N GLU A 175 -12.56 19.56 19.36
CA GLU A 175 -11.32 19.35 20.13
C GLU A 175 -10.38 18.36 19.43
N PHE A 176 -9.08 18.67 19.50
CA PHE A 176 -8.02 17.91 18.84
C PHE A 176 -6.81 17.73 19.75
N LEU A 177 -6.08 16.64 19.54
CA LEU A 177 -4.84 16.31 20.25
C LEU A 177 -3.70 16.04 19.26
N ILE A 178 -2.53 16.67 19.52
CA ILE A 178 -1.27 16.36 18.84
C ILE A 178 -0.30 15.80 19.88
N VAL A 179 0.31 14.67 19.56
CA VAL A 179 1.38 14.04 20.35
C VAL A 179 2.69 14.26 19.64
N LEU A 180 3.66 14.84 20.33
CA LEU A 180 4.95 15.26 19.80
C LEU A 180 6.10 14.49 20.47
N PRO A 181 6.47 13.31 19.95
CA PRO A 181 7.62 12.57 20.47
C PRO A 181 8.92 13.36 20.31
N GLN A 182 9.86 13.21 21.24
CA GLN A 182 11.19 13.82 21.25
C GLN A 182 11.15 15.35 21.06
N THR A 183 10.14 15.98 21.66
CA THR A 183 9.90 17.42 21.52
C THR A 183 9.70 18.04 22.90
N ASN A 184 10.51 19.04 23.22
CA ASN A 184 10.41 19.83 24.47
C ASN A 184 9.46 21.02 24.34
N ILE A 185 9.22 21.68 25.46
CA ILE A 185 8.27 22.81 25.57
C ILE A 185 8.63 23.98 24.64
N SER A 186 9.93 24.25 24.43
CA SER A 186 10.37 25.34 23.55
C SER A 186 10.03 25.07 22.09
N LYS A 187 10.30 23.86 21.61
CA LYS A 187 9.94 23.44 20.25
C LYS A 187 8.42 23.35 20.07
N THR A 188 7.69 22.93 21.12
CA THR A 188 6.23 22.87 21.10
C THR A 188 5.62 24.24 20.88
N LYS A 189 6.12 25.28 21.56
CA LYS A 189 5.68 26.67 21.36
C LYS A 189 5.89 27.16 19.94
N ASN A 190 7.04 26.85 19.33
CA ASN A 190 7.33 27.22 17.94
C ASN A 190 6.40 26.51 16.94
N ILE A 191 6.05 25.24 17.24
CA ILE A 191 5.06 24.50 16.43
C ILE A 191 3.69 25.18 16.54
N ILE A 192 3.23 25.52 17.73
CA ILE A 192 1.96 26.22 17.94
C ILE A 192 1.91 27.54 17.17
N GLU A 193 2.95 28.38 17.28
CA GLU A 193 3.04 29.65 16.54
C GLU A 193 2.94 29.42 15.02
N THR A 194 3.62 28.39 14.51
CA THR A 194 3.54 28.03 13.10
C THR A 194 2.13 27.63 12.69
N LEU A 195 1.45 26.80 13.50
CA LEU A 195 0.08 26.34 13.24
C LEU A 195 -0.91 27.52 13.29
N GLU A 196 -0.80 28.39 14.28
CA GLU A 196 -1.65 29.59 14.40
C GLU A 196 -1.52 30.50 13.16
N ASN A 197 -0.28 30.76 12.70
CA ASN A 197 -0.04 31.55 11.50
C ASN A 197 -0.63 30.88 10.26
N LYS A 198 -0.46 29.56 10.09
CA LYS A 198 -1.05 28.81 8.98
C LYS A 198 -2.58 28.84 8.98
N LEU A 199 -3.20 28.71 10.13
CA LEU A 199 -4.66 28.78 10.27
C LEU A 199 -5.16 30.19 9.95
N LYS A 200 -4.47 31.23 10.44
CA LYS A 200 -4.81 32.63 10.20
C LYS A 200 -4.72 33.03 8.72
N ASP A 201 -3.70 32.54 8.02
CA ASP A 201 -3.44 32.85 6.61
C ASP A 201 -4.33 32.03 5.66
N SER A 202 -5.03 31.03 6.19
CA SER A 202 -5.87 30.13 5.37
C SER A 202 -7.27 30.74 5.15
N ASP A 203 -7.74 30.68 3.90
CA ASP A 203 -9.10 31.07 3.55
C ASP A 203 -10.09 29.92 3.81
N PHE A 204 -10.96 30.07 4.80
CA PHE A 204 -12.00 29.09 5.15
C PHE A 204 -13.31 29.29 4.36
N ASN A 205 -13.34 30.20 3.37
CA ASN A 205 -14.55 30.55 2.62
C ASN A 205 -15.74 30.90 3.55
N LEU A 206 -15.46 31.68 4.58
CA LEU A 206 -16.43 32.20 5.53
C LEU A 206 -16.77 33.66 5.19
N ASP A 207 -17.83 34.18 5.79
CA ASP A 207 -18.18 35.60 5.68
C ASP A 207 -16.99 36.48 6.11
N LYS A 208 -16.83 37.64 5.45
CA LYS A 208 -15.68 38.55 5.65
C LYS A 208 -15.40 38.93 7.12
N ASN A 209 -16.43 38.83 7.95
CA ASN A 209 -16.35 39.18 9.39
C ASN A 209 -16.06 37.96 10.29
N MET A 210 -15.97 36.76 9.74
CA MET A 210 -15.67 35.54 10.48
C MET A 210 -14.25 35.09 10.24
N LYS A 211 -13.48 34.91 11.31
CA LYS A 211 -12.12 34.40 11.27
C LYS A 211 -12.04 33.15 12.14
N ILE A 212 -11.35 32.14 11.64
CA ILE A 212 -11.02 30.93 12.40
C ILE A 212 -9.82 31.23 13.29
N SER A 213 -9.93 30.85 14.55
CA SER A 213 -8.82 30.76 15.49
C SER A 213 -9.00 29.55 16.39
N CYS A 214 -7.90 29.06 16.94
CA CYS A 214 -7.90 27.94 17.88
C CYS A 214 -7.23 28.37 19.18
N SER A 215 -7.65 27.79 20.29
CA SER A 215 -6.97 27.93 21.58
C SER A 215 -6.09 26.70 21.78
N PHE A 216 -4.77 26.88 21.79
CA PHE A 216 -3.78 25.81 21.90
C PHE A 216 -3.24 25.73 23.33
N GLY A 217 -3.58 24.68 24.06
CA GLY A 217 -2.92 24.33 25.31
C GLY A 217 -1.83 23.27 25.07
N PHE A 218 -0.84 23.23 25.93
CA PHE A 218 0.25 22.27 25.79
C PHE A 218 0.80 21.86 27.16
N ALA A 219 1.38 20.65 27.18
CA ALA A 219 2.10 20.14 28.34
C ALA A 219 3.31 19.32 27.88
N GLU A 220 4.39 19.36 28.65
CA GLU A 220 5.54 18.48 28.51
C GLU A 220 5.45 17.37 29.56
N TYR A 221 5.81 16.17 29.17
CA TYR A 221 5.89 15.01 30.06
C TYR A 221 6.95 15.23 31.13
N GLU A 222 6.56 15.03 32.37
CA GLU A 222 7.45 14.98 33.51
C GLU A 222 7.47 13.56 34.10
N LYS A 223 8.57 13.21 34.74
CA LYS A 223 8.72 11.89 35.36
C LYS A 223 7.55 11.57 36.29
N ASN A 224 6.96 10.39 36.13
CA ASN A 224 5.76 9.88 36.81
C ASN A 224 4.43 10.50 36.34
N ASP A 225 4.38 11.27 35.26
CA ASP A 225 3.10 11.65 34.67
C ASP A 225 2.38 10.40 34.13
N THR A 226 1.10 10.34 34.40
CA THR A 226 0.18 9.42 33.74
C THR A 226 -0.42 10.09 32.50
N LEU A 227 -1.02 9.32 31.59
CA LEU A 227 -1.74 9.89 30.46
C LEU A 227 -2.78 10.92 30.90
N ASP A 228 -3.57 10.58 31.93
CA ASP A 228 -4.60 11.49 32.45
C ASP A 228 -4.02 12.77 33.04
N SER A 229 -2.87 12.70 33.74
CA SER A 229 -2.22 13.89 34.30
C SER A 229 -1.70 14.81 33.21
N LEU A 230 -1.10 14.23 32.18
CA LEU A 230 -0.51 14.98 31.07
C LEU A 230 -1.60 15.62 30.20
N LEU A 231 -2.66 14.88 29.89
CA LEU A 231 -3.83 15.42 29.18
C LEU A 231 -4.47 16.56 29.94
N ARG A 232 -4.68 16.39 31.27
CA ARG A 232 -5.25 17.44 32.10
C ARG A 232 -4.38 18.70 32.13
N LYS A 233 -3.05 18.57 32.22
CA LYS A 233 -2.13 19.72 32.15
C LYS A 233 -2.31 20.49 30.82
N ALA A 234 -2.43 19.77 29.70
CA ALA A 234 -2.62 20.39 28.38
C ALA A 234 -4.00 21.06 28.26
N ASP A 235 -5.05 20.41 28.74
CA ASP A 235 -6.42 20.95 28.75
C ASP A 235 -6.52 22.19 29.65
N ASP A 236 -6.00 22.16 30.88
CA ASP A 236 -5.94 23.31 31.78
C ASP A 236 -5.20 24.51 31.14
N SER A 237 -4.13 24.24 30.40
CA SER A 237 -3.38 25.24 29.63
C SER A 237 -4.27 25.85 28.51
N MET A 238 -4.99 25.01 27.75
CA MET A 238 -5.91 25.43 26.69
C MET A 238 -7.04 26.29 27.26
N TYR A 239 -7.64 25.82 28.36
CA TYR A 239 -8.78 26.55 28.99
C TYR A 239 -8.42 27.97 29.44
N LYS A 240 -7.19 28.18 29.97
CA LYS A 240 -6.69 29.52 30.30
C LYS A 240 -6.65 30.42 29.07
N ILE A 241 -6.04 29.93 27.98
CA ILE A 241 -5.95 30.68 26.71
C ILE A 241 -7.33 30.98 26.12
N LYS A 242 -8.25 30.01 26.19
CA LYS A 242 -9.64 30.18 25.74
C LYS A 242 -10.40 31.25 26.53
N ASN A 243 -10.16 31.34 27.84
CA ASN A 243 -10.76 32.39 28.70
C ASN A 243 -10.18 33.76 28.36
N ASP A 244 -8.88 33.88 28.15
CA ASP A 244 -8.24 35.13 27.73
C ASP A 244 -8.76 35.61 26.36
N TYR A 245 -8.98 34.68 25.42
CA TYR A 245 -9.61 34.97 24.13
C TYR A 245 -11.03 35.56 24.31
N LYS A 246 -11.87 34.93 25.15
CA LYS A 246 -13.24 35.41 25.42
C LYS A 246 -13.24 36.79 26.07
N SER A 247 -12.37 37.01 27.05
CA SER A 247 -12.26 38.30 27.77
C SER A 247 -11.82 39.41 26.82
N ASN A 248 -10.83 39.16 25.97
CA ASN A 248 -10.36 40.15 24.98
C ASN A 248 -11.42 40.47 23.90
N LYS A 249 -12.28 39.50 23.58
CA LYS A 249 -13.40 39.72 22.64
C LYS A 249 -14.49 40.57 23.24
N SER A 250 -14.81 40.38 24.52
CA SER A 250 -15.82 41.17 25.25
C SER A 250 -15.42 42.63 25.44
N LEU A 251 -14.12 42.96 25.44
CA LEU A 251 -13.62 44.32 25.55
C LEU A 251 -13.61 45.09 24.20
N LYS A 252 -13.90 44.43 23.09
CA LYS A 252 -13.88 45.02 21.73
C LYS A 252 -15.30 45.28 21.19
N ILE A 253 -16.34 44.99 21.98
CA ILE A 253 -17.75 45.30 21.73
C ILE A 253 -18.15 46.50 22.54
#